data_2bf0577ccf1124f77bcf6b4006f55bdb
#
_entry.id   2bf0577ccf1124f77bcf6b4006f55bdb
#
_cell.length_a   1.000
_cell.length_b   1.000
_cell.length_c   1.000
_cell.angle_alpha   90.00
_cell.angle_beta   90.00
_cell.angle_gamma   90.00
#
_symmetry.space_group_name_H-M   'P 1'
#
loop_
_entity.id
_entity.type
_entity.pdbx_description
1 polymer ?
#
loop_
_entity_poly.entity_id
_entity_poly.type
_entity_poly.pdbx_seq_one_letter_code
_entity_poly.pdbx_strand_id
1 'polypeptide(L)'
;QRQMCIRDRNNDICKRRRKLDMAKPEIEQHPLEPFLPANAQLLMLGSFPPQKKRWSMDFYYPNWNNDMWRITGLLFFNDKDHFVDKSLKAFCKEHIISFLNEKGIALFDTATSIRRLQDNASDKFLEVVQPTDIAALLRQLPLCKAIVTTGQKATDTLCALFSLKEPKVGDFTEFIFEGRLMRLYRMPSSSRAYPLALEKKTAAYRIMYQDLQML
;
A
#
# COMPACT_ATOMS: atom_id res chain seq x y z
N GLN A 1 44.32 -12.74 46.16
CA GLN A 1 44.14 -12.12 44.80
C GLN A 1 43.56 -13.09 43.76
N ARG A 2 42.46 -13.81 44.05
CA ARG A 2 41.79 -14.69 43.05
C ARG A 2 40.26 -14.73 43.14
N GLN A 3 39.62 -13.64 43.49
CA GLN A 3 38.13 -13.59 43.56
C GLN A 3 37.46 -12.52 42.69
N MET A 4 38.21 -11.88 41.77
CA MET A 4 37.70 -10.74 41.02
C MET A 4 37.32 -11.01 39.54
N CYS A 5 37.48 -12.25 39.03
CA CYS A 5 37.27 -12.56 37.61
C CYS A 5 35.99 -13.36 37.27
N ILE A 6 35.13 -13.69 38.25
CA ILE A 6 33.93 -14.51 38.00
C ILE A 6 32.66 -13.68 37.89
N ARG A 7 32.63 -12.45 38.40
CA ARG A 7 31.45 -11.57 38.40
C ARG A 7 31.16 -10.94 37.02
N ASP A 8 32.17 -10.70 36.19
CA ASP A 8 31.97 -10.03 34.90
C ASP A 8 31.47 -10.94 33.79
N ARG A 9 31.80 -12.24 33.79
CA ARG A 9 31.34 -13.19 32.76
C ARG A 9 29.83 -13.52 32.86
N ASN A 10 29.28 -13.52 34.09
CA ASN A 10 27.83 -13.78 34.26
C ASN A 10 26.97 -12.60 33.82
N ASN A 11 27.50 -11.38 33.90
CA ASN A 11 26.77 -10.17 33.47
C ASN A 11 26.69 -10.05 31.94
N ASP A 12 27.71 -10.50 31.22
CA ASP A 12 27.72 -10.52 29.75
C ASP A 12 26.85 -11.64 29.16
N ILE A 13 26.81 -12.79 29.81
CA ILE A 13 25.93 -13.92 29.42
C ILE A 13 24.47 -13.54 29.68
N CYS A 14 24.16 -12.85 30.79
CA CYS A 14 22.82 -12.38 31.12
C CYS A 14 22.37 -11.25 30.16
N LYS A 15 23.26 -10.34 29.75
CA LYS A 15 22.99 -9.31 28.74
C LYS A 15 22.81 -9.90 27.34
N ARG A 16 23.57 -10.96 26.96
CA ARG A 16 23.41 -11.68 25.69
C ARG A 16 22.12 -12.48 25.66
N ARG A 17 21.71 -13.14 26.75
CA ARG A 17 20.42 -13.85 26.85
C ARG A 17 19.23 -12.89 26.77
N ARG A 18 19.27 -11.70 27.39
CA ARG A 18 18.19 -10.67 27.24
C ARG A 18 18.07 -10.08 25.84
N LYS A 19 19.07 -10.20 24.96
CA LYS A 19 18.98 -9.82 23.54
C LYS A 19 18.37 -10.92 22.65
N LEU A 20 18.28 -12.17 23.12
CA LEU A 20 17.72 -13.29 22.36
C LEU A 20 16.21 -13.52 22.59
N ASP A 21 15.62 -12.90 23.62
CA ASP A 21 14.20 -13.02 23.95
C ASP A 21 13.38 -11.76 23.60
N MET A 22 13.73 -11.07 22.53
CA MET A 22 12.78 -10.14 21.92
C MET A 22 11.75 -11.00 21.18
N ALA A 23 10.61 -11.25 21.83
CA ALA A 23 9.47 -11.89 21.20
C ALA A 23 9.24 -11.27 19.82
N LYS A 24 9.14 -12.10 18.78
CA LYS A 24 8.83 -11.61 17.44
C LYS A 24 7.55 -10.78 17.51
N PRO A 25 7.49 -9.61 16.83
CA PRO A 25 6.27 -8.81 16.84
C PRO A 25 5.05 -9.64 16.46
N GLU A 26 3.90 -9.33 17.05
CA GLU A 26 2.64 -10.01 16.77
C GLU A 26 2.28 -9.91 15.29
N ILE A 27 1.55 -10.91 14.79
CA ILE A 27 1.03 -10.93 13.43
C ILE A 27 -0.19 -10.00 13.39
N GLU A 28 -0.13 -8.99 12.56
CA GLU A 28 -1.25 -8.11 12.25
C GLU A 28 -2.03 -8.69 11.05
N GLN A 29 -3.35 -8.90 11.22
CA GLN A 29 -4.25 -9.26 10.12
C GLN A 29 -4.73 -7.99 9.39
N HIS A 30 -5.00 -8.10 8.08
CA HIS A 30 -5.53 -6.98 7.32
C HIS A 30 -6.91 -6.55 7.85
N PRO A 31 -7.09 -5.28 8.25
CA PRO A 31 -8.30 -4.85 8.96
C PRO A 31 -9.48 -4.51 8.03
N LEU A 32 -9.28 -4.55 6.72
CA LEU A 32 -10.31 -4.23 5.71
C LEU A 32 -10.49 -5.41 4.75
N GLU A 33 -11.72 -5.59 4.29
CA GLU A 33 -12.03 -6.49 3.19
C GLU A 33 -11.71 -5.85 1.84
N PRO A 34 -11.40 -6.64 0.79
CA PRO A 34 -11.20 -6.11 -0.55
C PRO A 34 -12.40 -5.31 -1.04
N PHE A 35 -12.16 -4.12 -1.59
CA PHE A 35 -13.19 -3.31 -2.23
C PHE A 35 -13.18 -3.59 -3.74
N LEU A 36 -14.17 -4.35 -4.22
CA LEU A 36 -14.21 -4.91 -5.57
C LEU A 36 -15.50 -4.53 -6.31
N PRO A 37 -15.63 -3.31 -6.84
CA PRO A 37 -16.77 -2.95 -7.69
C PRO A 37 -16.89 -3.87 -8.91
N ALA A 38 -18.09 -4.33 -9.26
CA ALA A 38 -18.30 -5.26 -10.37
C ALA A 38 -17.87 -4.70 -11.74
N ASN A 39 -17.86 -3.38 -11.90
CA ASN A 39 -17.38 -2.67 -13.09
C ASN A 39 -15.90 -2.31 -13.06
N ALA A 40 -15.10 -2.84 -12.10
CA ALA A 40 -13.73 -2.41 -11.91
C ALA A 40 -12.85 -2.74 -13.12
N GLN A 41 -12.22 -1.72 -13.67
CA GLN A 41 -11.25 -1.78 -14.75
C GLN A 41 -9.80 -1.65 -14.26
N LEU A 42 -9.61 -1.14 -13.04
CA LEU A 42 -8.33 -0.91 -12.39
C LEU A 42 -8.35 -1.51 -10.98
N LEU A 43 -7.33 -2.30 -10.63
CA LEU A 43 -7.07 -2.75 -9.27
C LEU A 43 -5.88 -1.98 -8.70
N MET A 44 -6.13 -1.15 -7.69
CA MET A 44 -5.08 -0.39 -7.01
C MET A 44 -4.63 -1.13 -5.74
N LEU A 45 -3.33 -1.34 -5.62
CA LEU A 45 -2.72 -2.10 -4.53
C LEU A 45 -1.68 -1.28 -3.78
N GLY A 46 -1.86 -1.16 -2.48
CA GLY A 46 -0.82 -0.77 -1.53
C GLY A 46 -0.06 -1.99 -1.01
N SER A 47 0.77 -1.79 0.00
CA SER A 47 1.50 -2.87 0.68
C SER A 47 0.70 -3.45 1.85
N PHE A 48 0.34 -2.59 2.80
CA PHE A 48 -0.48 -2.86 3.98
C PHE A 48 -0.84 -1.54 4.67
N PRO A 49 -2.02 -1.40 5.30
CA PRO A 49 -2.41 -0.15 5.92
C PRO A 49 -1.52 0.20 7.13
N PRO A 50 -1.36 1.50 7.45
CA PRO A 50 -0.69 1.92 8.67
C PRO A 50 -1.48 1.51 9.90
N GLN A 51 -0.85 1.55 11.08
CA GLN A 51 -1.53 1.28 12.34
C GLN A 51 -2.77 2.17 12.54
N LYS A 52 -3.83 1.62 13.15
CA LYS A 52 -5.14 2.25 13.34
C LYS A 52 -5.06 3.65 13.99
N LYS A 53 -4.10 3.88 14.89
CA LYS A 53 -3.87 5.19 15.52
C LYS A 53 -3.51 6.33 14.54
N ARG A 54 -3.17 5.98 13.27
CA ARG A 54 -2.85 6.94 12.20
C ARG A 54 -4.00 7.15 11.23
N TRP A 55 -5.15 6.51 11.45
CA TRP A 55 -6.29 6.58 10.55
C TRP A 55 -7.12 7.83 10.82
N SER A 56 -7.54 8.50 9.76
CA SER A 56 -8.52 9.58 9.79
C SER A 56 -9.88 9.15 9.20
N MET A 57 -9.97 7.93 8.66
CA MET A 57 -11.22 7.29 8.22
C MET A 57 -11.05 5.77 8.21
N ASP A 58 -12.15 5.01 8.26
CA ASP A 58 -12.19 3.55 8.19
C ASP A 58 -12.29 3.05 6.74
N PHE A 59 -11.23 3.29 5.93
CA PHE A 59 -11.14 2.85 4.55
C PHE A 59 -9.69 2.88 4.06
N TYR A 60 -9.42 2.66 2.78
CA TYR A 60 -8.08 2.64 2.19
C TYR A 60 -7.41 4.00 2.18
N TYR A 61 -6.05 4.00 2.27
CA TYR A 61 -5.24 5.22 2.39
C TYR A 61 -5.71 6.16 3.51
N PRO A 62 -5.92 5.60 4.72
CA PRO A 62 -6.62 6.29 5.81
C PRO A 62 -5.84 7.42 6.47
N ASN A 63 -4.51 7.43 6.29
CA ASN A 63 -3.66 8.39 6.98
C ASN A 63 -3.83 9.79 6.39
N TRP A 64 -4.14 10.77 7.24
CA TRP A 64 -4.23 12.18 6.86
C TRP A 64 -3.01 12.70 6.10
N ASN A 65 -1.81 12.17 6.43
CA ASN A 65 -0.55 12.48 5.77
C ASN A 65 -0.28 11.62 4.52
N ASN A 66 -1.32 11.03 3.93
CA ASN A 66 -1.26 10.38 2.63
C ASN A 66 -1.94 11.26 1.59
N ASP A 67 -1.35 11.36 0.40
CA ASP A 67 -1.83 12.25 -0.65
C ASP A 67 -2.77 11.57 -1.66
N MET A 68 -3.09 10.27 -1.51
CA MET A 68 -3.89 9.53 -2.51
C MET A 68 -5.20 10.26 -2.85
N TRP A 69 -5.98 10.61 -1.85
CA TRP A 69 -7.27 11.25 -2.08
C TRP A 69 -7.13 12.72 -2.54
N ARG A 70 -5.98 13.36 -2.26
CA ARG A 70 -5.67 14.70 -2.80
C ARG A 70 -5.23 14.63 -4.26
N ILE A 71 -4.43 13.62 -4.63
CA ILE A 71 -4.09 13.32 -6.03
C ILE A 71 -5.37 13.06 -6.83
N THR A 72 -6.25 12.20 -6.31
CA THR A 72 -7.53 11.84 -6.94
C THR A 72 -8.43 13.07 -7.10
N GLY A 73 -8.54 13.89 -6.07
CA GLY A 73 -9.31 15.15 -6.12
C GLY A 73 -8.79 16.11 -7.19
N LEU A 74 -7.46 16.31 -7.28
CA LEU A 74 -6.85 17.14 -8.32
C LEU A 74 -7.07 16.59 -9.74
N LEU A 75 -7.02 15.27 -9.90
CA LEU A 75 -7.14 14.63 -11.21
C LEU A 75 -8.55 14.71 -11.78
N PHE A 76 -9.56 14.39 -10.98
CA PHE A 76 -10.92 14.20 -11.45
C PHE A 76 -11.83 15.43 -11.21
N PHE A 77 -11.46 16.29 -10.26
CA PHE A 77 -12.30 17.42 -9.84
C PHE A 77 -11.55 18.77 -9.86
N ASN A 78 -10.27 18.77 -10.21
CA ASN A 78 -9.39 19.94 -10.13
C ASN A 78 -9.37 20.61 -8.73
N ASP A 79 -9.66 19.83 -7.70
CA ASP A 79 -9.70 20.25 -6.31
C ASP A 79 -9.02 19.21 -5.41
N LYS A 80 -7.87 19.56 -4.82
CA LYS A 80 -7.16 18.65 -3.90
C LYS A 80 -7.92 18.33 -2.63
N ASP A 81 -8.89 19.15 -2.28
CA ASP A 81 -9.67 19.04 -1.05
C ASP A 81 -11.05 18.42 -1.29
N HIS A 82 -11.36 17.97 -2.51
CA HIS A 82 -12.68 17.40 -2.88
C HIS A 82 -13.15 16.27 -1.94
N PHE A 83 -12.23 15.42 -1.50
CA PHE A 83 -12.50 14.31 -0.58
C PHE A 83 -12.14 14.62 0.88
N VAL A 84 -11.92 15.90 1.21
CA VAL A 84 -11.39 16.31 2.52
C VAL A 84 -12.44 16.99 3.37
N ASP A 85 -12.66 16.48 4.57
CA ASP A 85 -13.32 17.22 5.64
C ASP A 85 -12.26 17.96 6.48
N LYS A 86 -12.17 19.28 6.26
CA LYS A 86 -11.20 20.14 6.97
C LYS A 86 -11.54 20.29 8.45
N SER A 87 -12.81 20.22 8.81
CA SER A 87 -13.27 20.40 10.19
C SER A 87 -12.87 19.23 11.08
N LEU A 88 -12.95 18.02 10.55
CA LEU A 88 -12.60 16.77 11.22
C LEU A 88 -11.15 16.33 10.97
N LYS A 89 -10.42 17.00 10.05
CA LYS A 89 -9.12 16.53 9.55
C LYS A 89 -9.19 15.06 9.07
N ALA A 90 -10.24 14.73 8.34
CA ALA A 90 -10.55 13.41 7.85
C ALA A 90 -10.82 13.42 6.35
N PHE A 91 -10.85 12.23 5.75
CA PHE A 91 -11.35 12.05 4.39
C PHE A 91 -12.82 11.61 4.42
N CYS A 92 -13.61 12.07 3.41
CA CYS A 92 -15.02 11.75 3.26
C CYS A 92 -15.18 10.37 2.62
N LYS A 93 -15.28 9.32 3.43
CA LYS A 93 -15.33 7.92 3.00
C LYS A 93 -16.45 7.66 1.98
N GLU A 94 -17.64 8.16 2.23
CA GLU A 94 -18.82 7.95 1.39
C GLU A 94 -18.63 8.54 -0.01
N HIS A 95 -18.04 9.73 -0.12
CA HIS A 95 -17.70 10.36 -1.41
C HIS A 95 -16.65 9.56 -2.16
N ILE A 96 -15.65 9.04 -1.44
CA ILE A 96 -14.60 8.19 -2.03
C ILE A 96 -15.21 6.88 -2.57
N ILE A 97 -16.05 6.20 -1.80
CA ILE A 97 -16.71 4.96 -2.22
C ILE A 97 -17.61 5.19 -3.44
N SER A 98 -18.39 6.28 -3.45
CA SER A 98 -19.22 6.65 -4.60
C SER A 98 -18.36 6.85 -5.85
N PHE A 99 -17.29 7.62 -5.75
CA PHE A 99 -16.33 7.87 -6.83
C PHE A 99 -15.71 6.57 -7.36
N LEU A 100 -15.25 5.69 -6.47
CA LEU A 100 -14.60 4.43 -6.85
C LEU A 100 -15.55 3.48 -7.58
N ASN A 101 -16.81 3.42 -7.13
CA ASN A 101 -17.87 2.67 -7.82
C ASN A 101 -18.14 3.24 -9.22
N GLU A 102 -18.28 4.57 -9.34
CA GLU A 102 -18.52 5.24 -10.62
C GLU A 102 -17.38 4.98 -11.60
N LYS A 103 -16.13 5.13 -11.14
CA LYS A 103 -14.95 5.00 -12.02
C LYS A 103 -14.48 3.56 -12.21
N GLY A 104 -15.04 2.60 -11.52
CA GLY A 104 -14.63 1.21 -11.62
C GLY A 104 -13.19 1.00 -11.14
N ILE A 105 -12.88 1.46 -9.92
CA ILE A 105 -11.56 1.28 -9.28
C ILE A 105 -11.72 0.36 -8.08
N ALA A 106 -11.07 -0.79 -8.13
CA ALA A 106 -10.96 -1.73 -7.02
C ALA A 106 -9.73 -1.40 -6.15
N LEU A 107 -9.82 -1.69 -4.85
CA LEU A 107 -8.76 -1.43 -3.88
C LEU A 107 -8.50 -2.67 -3.03
N PHE A 108 -7.23 -2.96 -2.81
CA PHE A 108 -6.75 -3.83 -1.74
C PHE A 108 -5.26 -3.57 -1.45
N ASP A 109 -4.62 -4.47 -0.70
CA ASP A 109 -3.20 -4.44 -0.41
C ASP A 109 -2.54 -5.79 -0.79
N THR A 110 -1.23 -5.80 -0.98
CA THR A 110 -0.49 -6.98 -1.43
C THR A 110 -0.22 -8.00 -0.32
N ALA A 111 -0.58 -7.70 0.93
CA ALA A 111 -0.47 -8.61 2.06
C ALA A 111 -1.77 -8.67 2.86
N THR A 112 -2.16 -9.89 3.27
CA THR A 112 -3.29 -10.14 4.18
C THR A 112 -2.85 -10.26 5.62
N SER A 113 -1.57 -10.58 5.89
CA SER A 113 -0.98 -10.48 7.22
C SER A 113 0.50 -10.14 7.19
N ILE A 114 0.94 -9.41 8.20
CA ILE A 114 2.30 -8.91 8.34
C ILE A 114 2.81 -9.04 9.78
N ARG A 115 4.15 -8.89 9.95
CA ARG A 115 4.76 -8.43 11.21
C ARG A 115 5.35 -7.05 11.00
N ARG A 116 5.02 -6.14 11.89
CA ARG A 116 5.57 -4.79 11.88
C ARG A 116 6.81 -4.74 12.79
N LEU A 117 7.98 -4.67 12.16
CA LEU A 117 9.26 -4.73 12.88
C LEU A 117 9.61 -3.44 13.62
N GLN A 118 8.95 -2.33 13.29
CA GLN A 118 9.10 -1.04 13.95
C GLN A 118 7.77 -0.30 14.01
N ASP A 119 7.56 0.49 15.07
CA ASP A 119 6.38 1.34 15.25
C ASP A 119 6.44 2.61 14.38
N ASN A 120 6.51 2.43 13.07
CA ASN A 120 6.46 3.53 12.10
C ASN A 120 5.56 3.17 10.90
N ALA A 121 5.34 4.12 9.99
CA ALA A 121 4.49 3.95 8.82
C ALA A 121 5.29 3.53 7.55
N SER A 122 6.56 3.18 7.70
CA SER A 122 7.40 2.81 6.56
C SER A 122 7.25 1.34 6.21
N ASP A 123 6.92 1.05 4.96
CA ASP A 123 6.80 -0.31 4.42
C ASP A 123 8.11 -1.11 4.49
N LYS A 124 9.25 -0.42 4.63
CA LYS A 124 10.57 -1.05 4.77
C LYS A 124 10.65 -2.01 5.96
N PHE A 125 9.86 -1.77 6.99
CA PHE A 125 9.84 -2.53 8.23
C PHE A 125 8.65 -3.48 8.34
N LEU A 126 7.97 -3.77 7.21
CA LEU A 126 6.92 -4.76 7.13
C LEU A 126 7.52 -6.11 6.66
N GLU A 127 7.40 -7.14 7.49
CA GLU A 127 7.63 -8.53 7.10
C GLU A 127 6.29 -9.12 6.67
N VAL A 128 6.15 -9.48 5.40
CA VAL A 128 4.94 -10.14 4.89
C VAL A 128 4.90 -11.58 5.42
N VAL A 129 3.86 -11.90 6.17
CA VAL A 129 3.61 -13.25 6.68
C VAL A 129 2.75 -14.02 5.70
N GLN A 130 1.69 -13.38 5.19
CA GLN A 130 0.81 -13.95 4.19
C GLN A 130 0.55 -12.93 3.09
N PRO A 131 1.01 -13.20 1.86
CA PRO A 131 0.66 -12.37 0.71
C PRO A 131 -0.81 -12.53 0.34
N THR A 132 -1.38 -11.52 -0.30
CA THR A 132 -2.72 -11.58 -0.88
C THR A 132 -2.73 -12.48 -2.12
N ASP A 133 -3.75 -13.32 -2.25
CA ASP A 133 -4.01 -14.04 -3.49
C ASP A 133 -4.59 -13.09 -4.56
N ILE A 134 -3.67 -12.40 -5.25
CA ILE A 134 -4.03 -11.43 -6.30
C ILE A 134 -4.72 -12.11 -7.48
N ALA A 135 -4.38 -13.37 -7.78
CA ALA A 135 -5.03 -14.11 -8.84
C ALA A 135 -6.51 -14.35 -8.52
N ALA A 136 -6.84 -14.69 -7.28
CA ALA A 136 -8.23 -14.83 -6.83
C ALA A 136 -9.00 -13.51 -6.91
N LEU A 137 -8.37 -12.37 -6.60
CA LEU A 137 -8.99 -11.05 -6.78
C LEU A 137 -9.26 -10.74 -8.26
N LEU A 138 -8.28 -10.98 -9.15
CA LEU A 138 -8.43 -10.72 -10.58
C LEU A 138 -9.51 -11.59 -11.25
N ARG A 139 -9.74 -12.82 -10.76
CA ARG A 139 -10.85 -13.67 -11.23
C ARG A 139 -12.22 -13.08 -10.89
N GLN A 140 -12.33 -12.35 -9.78
CA GLN A 140 -13.56 -11.64 -9.40
C GLN A 140 -13.75 -10.34 -10.17
N LEU A 141 -12.74 -9.87 -10.91
CA LEU A 141 -12.74 -8.60 -11.65
C LEU A 141 -12.57 -8.86 -13.16
N PRO A 142 -13.59 -9.38 -13.87
CA PRO A 142 -13.47 -9.78 -15.26
C PRO A 142 -13.18 -8.61 -16.21
N LEU A 143 -13.56 -7.38 -15.85
CA LEU A 143 -13.33 -6.16 -16.63
C LEU A 143 -11.99 -5.47 -16.30
N CYS A 144 -11.27 -5.97 -15.30
CA CYS A 144 -10.00 -5.39 -14.89
C CYS A 144 -8.93 -5.61 -15.97
N LYS A 145 -8.34 -4.52 -16.45
CA LYS A 145 -7.30 -4.50 -17.48
C LYS A 145 -5.94 -4.02 -16.97
N ALA A 146 -5.91 -3.48 -15.76
CA ALA A 146 -4.68 -2.96 -15.16
C ALA A 146 -4.64 -3.14 -13.65
N ILE A 147 -3.42 -3.33 -13.15
CA ILE A 147 -3.08 -3.21 -11.73
C ILE A 147 -2.18 -2.00 -11.57
N VAL A 148 -2.37 -1.23 -10.52
CA VAL A 148 -1.43 -0.18 -10.12
C VAL A 148 -0.90 -0.44 -8.72
N THR A 149 0.42 -0.38 -8.56
CA THR A 149 1.09 -0.43 -7.27
C THR A 149 1.54 0.96 -6.84
N THR A 150 1.30 1.31 -5.58
CA THR A 150 1.54 2.64 -5.02
C THR A 150 2.70 2.63 -4.01
N GLY A 151 3.85 2.15 -4.44
CA GLY A 151 5.07 2.05 -3.63
C GLY A 151 5.91 0.83 -3.96
N GLN A 152 7.17 0.84 -3.50
CA GLN A 152 8.16 -0.19 -3.83
C GLN A 152 7.74 -1.59 -3.36
N LYS A 153 7.35 -1.72 -2.09
CA LYS A 153 7.01 -3.03 -1.49
C LYS A 153 5.90 -3.75 -2.24
N ALA A 154 4.83 -3.02 -2.61
CA ALA A 154 3.74 -3.57 -3.40
C ALA A 154 4.22 -4.00 -4.80
N THR A 155 5.07 -3.19 -5.46
CA THR A 155 5.65 -3.51 -6.76
C THR A 155 6.50 -4.77 -6.70
N ASP A 156 7.40 -4.89 -5.71
CA ASP A 156 8.27 -6.06 -5.52
C ASP A 156 7.43 -7.34 -5.37
N THR A 157 6.37 -7.27 -4.59
CA THR A 157 5.46 -8.41 -4.36
C THR A 157 4.78 -8.84 -5.66
N LEU A 158 4.26 -7.92 -6.46
CA LEU A 158 3.60 -8.23 -7.73
C LEU A 158 4.58 -8.75 -8.78
N CYS A 159 5.74 -8.11 -8.90
CA CYS A 159 6.78 -8.55 -9.84
C CYS A 159 7.26 -9.96 -9.51
N ALA A 160 7.44 -10.30 -8.24
CA ALA A 160 7.80 -11.65 -7.81
C ALA A 160 6.68 -12.66 -8.11
N LEU A 161 5.40 -12.31 -7.82
CA LEU A 161 4.25 -13.19 -8.00
C LEU A 161 4.04 -13.58 -9.48
N PHE A 162 4.14 -12.62 -10.38
CA PHE A 162 3.89 -12.82 -11.81
C PHE A 162 5.17 -12.96 -12.66
N SER A 163 6.35 -13.03 -12.01
CA SER A 163 7.67 -13.10 -12.68
C SER A 163 7.88 -11.97 -13.69
N LEU A 164 7.51 -10.75 -13.32
CA LEU A 164 7.57 -9.57 -14.18
C LEU A 164 8.86 -8.79 -13.98
N LYS A 165 9.32 -8.14 -15.07
CA LYS A 165 10.33 -7.11 -14.96
C LYS A 165 9.72 -5.87 -14.29
N GLU A 166 10.39 -5.36 -13.28
CA GLU A 166 9.97 -4.16 -12.57
C GLU A 166 9.93 -2.95 -13.50
N PRO A 167 8.77 -2.26 -13.65
CA PRO A 167 8.70 -1.04 -14.42
C PRO A 167 9.36 0.13 -13.69
N LYS A 168 9.77 1.16 -14.42
CA LYS A 168 10.22 2.42 -13.82
C LYS A 168 9.04 3.12 -13.11
N VAL A 169 9.35 3.98 -12.14
CA VAL A 169 8.30 4.80 -11.50
C VAL A 169 7.64 5.71 -12.53
N GLY A 170 6.31 5.65 -12.62
CA GLY A 170 5.50 6.36 -13.60
C GLY A 170 5.30 5.59 -14.91
N ASP A 171 5.74 4.33 -15.00
CA ASP A 171 5.69 3.49 -16.19
C ASP A 171 4.96 2.17 -15.89
N PHE A 172 4.82 1.31 -16.88
CA PHE A 172 4.15 0.01 -16.76
C PHE A 172 4.94 -1.12 -17.43
N THR A 173 4.57 -2.36 -17.11
CA THR A 173 4.93 -3.57 -17.84
C THR A 173 3.66 -4.34 -18.20
N GLU A 174 3.66 -5.03 -19.34
CA GLU A 174 2.53 -5.85 -19.78
C GLU A 174 2.74 -7.32 -19.40
N PHE A 175 1.64 -8.00 -19.12
CA PHE A 175 1.64 -9.43 -18.85
C PHE A 175 0.30 -10.06 -19.24
N ILE A 176 0.29 -11.38 -19.38
CA ILE A 176 -0.92 -12.15 -19.66
C ILE A 176 -1.40 -12.82 -18.36
N PHE A 177 -2.64 -12.57 -17.98
CA PHE A 177 -3.31 -13.24 -16.89
C PHE A 177 -4.54 -14.00 -17.41
N GLU A 178 -4.46 -15.33 -17.44
CA GLU A 178 -5.53 -16.22 -17.90
C GLU A 178 -6.12 -15.79 -19.26
N GLY A 179 -5.23 -15.49 -20.22
CA GLY A 179 -5.59 -15.06 -21.57
C GLY A 179 -5.93 -13.58 -21.72
N ARG A 180 -5.98 -12.80 -20.65
CA ARG A 180 -6.21 -11.34 -20.67
C ARG A 180 -4.88 -10.59 -20.73
N LEU A 181 -4.73 -9.64 -21.66
CA LEU A 181 -3.62 -8.69 -21.61
C LEU A 181 -3.86 -7.71 -20.47
N MET A 182 -2.92 -7.64 -19.54
CA MET A 182 -2.94 -6.80 -18.36
C MET A 182 -1.73 -5.86 -18.33
N ARG A 183 -1.86 -4.71 -17.69
CA ARG A 183 -0.76 -3.79 -17.40
C ARG A 183 -0.53 -3.67 -15.90
N LEU A 184 0.73 -3.77 -15.48
CA LEU A 184 1.16 -3.43 -14.12
C LEU A 184 1.82 -2.05 -14.16
N TYR A 185 1.14 -1.04 -13.64
CA TYR A 185 1.67 0.30 -13.45
C TYR A 185 2.39 0.40 -12.11
N ARG A 186 3.56 1.05 -12.09
CA ARG A 186 4.27 1.44 -10.89
C ARG A 186 4.19 2.94 -10.69
N MET A 187 3.36 3.39 -9.75
CA MET A 187 3.21 4.81 -9.46
C MET A 187 4.08 5.23 -8.25
N PRO A 188 4.47 6.52 -8.19
CA PRO A 188 5.15 7.02 -7.00
C PRO A 188 4.27 6.84 -5.77
N SER A 189 4.89 6.56 -4.63
CA SER A 189 4.15 6.43 -3.38
C SER A 189 3.36 7.69 -3.07
N SER A 190 2.09 7.51 -2.69
CA SER A 190 1.22 8.59 -2.24
C SER A 190 1.55 9.10 -0.83
N SER A 191 2.40 8.41 -0.07
CA SER A 191 2.87 8.86 1.23
C SER A 191 3.60 10.20 1.13
N ARG A 192 3.36 11.12 2.07
CA ARG A 192 4.14 12.37 2.18
C ARG A 192 5.60 12.15 2.58
N ALA A 193 5.92 10.99 3.15
CA ALA A 193 7.32 10.61 3.39
C ALA A 193 8.11 10.32 2.11
N TYR A 194 7.42 10.07 0.98
CA TYR A 194 8.07 9.94 -0.32
C TYR A 194 8.44 11.32 -0.86
N PRO A 195 9.73 11.59 -1.19
CA PRO A 195 10.25 12.93 -1.46
C PRO A 195 9.88 13.43 -2.87
N LEU A 196 8.58 13.53 -3.15
CA LEU A 196 8.04 14.05 -4.40
C LEU A 196 6.84 14.96 -4.11
N ALA A 197 6.84 16.17 -4.70
CA ALA A 197 5.75 17.13 -4.54
C ALA A 197 4.41 16.57 -5.06
N LEU A 198 3.30 17.04 -4.47
CA LEU A 198 1.94 16.61 -4.82
C LEU A 198 1.66 16.75 -6.32
N GLU A 199 2.05 17.87 -6.92
CA GLU A 199 1.83 18.17 -8.33
C GLU A 199 2.57 17.17 -9.25
N LYS A 200 3.79 16.78 -8.89
CA LYS A 200 4.58 15.79 -9.63
C LYS A 200 4.01 14.38 -9.49
N LYS A 201 3.53 14.02 -8.28
CA LYS A 201 2.78 12.78 -8.09
C LYS A 201 1.53 12.78 -8.97
N THR A 202 0.74 13.85 -8.91
CA THR A 202 -0.50 14.02 -9.69
C THR A 202 -0.22 13.90 -11.20
N ALA A 203 0.87 14.48 -11.70
CA ALA A 203 1.25 14.38 -13.11
C ALA A 203 1.53 12.93 -13.53
N ALA A 204 2.24 12.14 -12.70
CA ALA A 204 2.50 10.73 -12.99
C ALA A 204 1.19 9.91 -13.04
N TYR A 205 0.31 10.07 -12.04
CA TYR A 205 -0.99 9.39 -12.03
C TYR A 205 -1.89 9.83 -13.19
N ARG A 206 -1.81 11.10 -13.65
CA ARG A 206 -2.56 11.60 -14.80
C ARG A 206 -2.25 10.80 -16.05
N ILE A 207 -0.97 10.55 -16.34
CA ILE A 207 -0.52 9.78 -17.52
C ILE A 207 -1.16 8.39 -17.49
N MET A 208 -1.11 7.71 -16.36
CA MET A 208 -1.73 6.38 -16.18
C MET A 208 -3.24 6.40 -16.43
N TYR A 209 -3.98 7.34 -15.83
CA TYR A 209 -5.43 7.40 -15.98
C TYR A 209 -5.85 7.79 -17.39
N GLN A 210 -5.08 8.65 -18.09
CA GLN A 210 -5.29 8.97 -19.50
C GLN A 210 -5.05 7.75 -20.40
N ASP A 211 -3.95 7.02 -20.17
CA ASP A 211 -3.64 5.79 -20.91
C ASP A 211 -4.73 4.71 -20.74
N LEU A 212 -5.31 4.63 -19.55
CA LEU A 212 -6.44 3.75 -19.23
C LEU A 212 -7.81 4.28 -19.72
N GLN A 213 -7.87 5.50 -20.30
CA GLN A 213 -9.10 6.18 -20.71
C GLN A 213 -10.13 6.35 -19.58
N MET A 214 -9.63 6.66 -18.37
CA MET A 214 -10.46 6.83 -17.16
C MET A 214 -10.57 8.31 -16.73
N LEU A 215 -9.85 9.22 -17.41
CA LEU A 215 -9.82 10.66 -17.17
C LEU A 215 -10.53 11.38 -18.31
#